data_19202973d32e96f054bd89e0b3b39c13
#
_entry.id   19202973d32e96f054bd89e0b3b39c13
#
_cell.length_a   1.000
_cell.length_b   1.000
_cell.length_c   1.000
_cell.angle_alpha   90.00
_cell.angle_beta   90.00
_cell.angle_gamma   90.00
#
_symmetry.space_group_name_H-M   'P 1'
#
loop_
_entity.id
_entity.type
_entity.pdbx_description
1 polymer ?
#
loop_
_entity_poly.entity_id
_entity_poly.type
_entity_poly.pdbx_seq_one_letter_code
_entity_poly.pdbx_strand_id
1 'polypeptide(L)'
;MKERLVKRSEMVPCRSAFIDTHTPGSHLKDNFSIIGPGVTENVEQVINIQEPHGFNIGAAGQPPRIKNSLHSHFTAEVFMIHEGTFDIYWGLQGENHTTLTEGDVVSVPTHCFRGFENIGDKYGFLFTVLGGDDTGGVEWAPQVFEAAEKHGLVLLEEHGVWDTNKAPTPEGSRRVRVMSAEDAAFYDNFTEKEMGKRISRSENMVSFEGNPMQSGEYGPIRLQRIIGLQDSIIPGGD
;
A
#
# COMPACT_ATOMS: atom_id res chain seq x y z
N MET A 1 -25.60 10.28 0.59
CA MET A 1 -25.18 8.98 0.01
C MET A 1 -24.29 9.14 -1.22
N LYS A 2 -24.54 10.07 -2.16
CA LYS A 2 -23.65 10.25 -3.34
C LYS A 2 -22.21 10.60 -2.99
N GLU A 3 -21.98 11.33 -1.92
CA GLU A 3 -20.66 11.74 -1.42
C GLU A 3 -19.85 10.60 -0.76
N ARG A 4 -20.47 9.44 -0.56
CA ARG A 4 -19.87 8.23 0.04
C ARG A 4 -19.82 7.06 -0.93
N LEU A 5 -19.95 7.33 -2.22
CA LEU A 5 -19.89 6.36 -3.29
C LEU A 5 -18.94 6.84 -4.37
N VAL A 6 -17.95 6.05 -4.67
CA VAL A 6 -17.07 6.24 -5.82
C VAL A 6 -17.05 4.98 -6.67
N LYS A 7 -17.28 5.12 -7.96
CA LYS A 7 -17.13 4.01 -8.91
C LYS A 7 -15.69 3.95 -9.38
N ARG A 8 -15.20 2.74 -9.66
CA ARG A 8 -13.85 2.54 -10.19
C ARG A 8 -13.57 3.41 -11.44
N SER A 9 -14.57 3.56 -12.32
CA SER A 9 -14.47 4.40 -13.52
C SER A 9 -14.43 5.92 -13.25
N GLU A 10 -14.70 6.32 -12.02
CA GLU A 10 -14.72 7.73 -11.59
C GLU A 10 -13.45 8.09 -10.78
N MET A 11 -12.65 7.08 -10.40
CA MET A 11 -11.40 7.31 -9.67
C MET A 11 -10.34 7.96 -10.58
N VAL A 12 -9.70 8.99 -10.07
CA VAL A 12 -8.64 9.71 -10.77
C VAL A 12 -7.28 9.25 -10.24
N PRO A 13 -6.42 8.64 -11.08
CA PRO A 13 -5.10 8.23 -10.65
C PRO A 13 -4.16 9.41 -10.46
N CYS A 14 -3.38 9.40 -9.40
CA CYS A 14 -2.22 10.25 -9.25
C CYS A 14 -0.96 9.48 -9.65
N ARG A 15 -0.28 9.92 -10.70
CA ARG A 15 0.96 9.30 -11.20
C ARG A 15 2.22 9.93 -10.64
N SER A 16 2.07 10.96 -9.83
CA SER A 16 3.15 11.68 -9.14
C SER A 16 2.95 11.69 -7.62
N ALA A 17 2.33 10.63 -7.10
CA ALA A 17 1.97 10.54 -5.69
C ALA A 17 3.19 10.44 -4.76
N PHE A 18 4.30 9.90 -5.25
CA PHE A 18 5.43 9.45 -4.43
C PHE A 18 6.78 9.82 -5.04
N ILE A 19 7.79 9.92 -4.18
CA ILE A 19 9.16 10.26 -4.56
C ILE A 19 9.78 9.31 -5.59
N ASP A 20 9.35 8.04 -5.65
CA ASP A 20 9.88 7.05 -6.58
C ASP A 20 9.28 7.11 -7.99
N THR A 21 8.40 8.06 -8.25
CA THR A 21 7.61 8.16 -9.51
C THR A 21 8.48 8.25 -10.77
N HIS A 22 9.67 8.84 -10.73
CA HIS A 22 10.57 8.88 -11.88
C HIS A 22 11.59 7.73 -11.90
N THR A 23 11.63 6.90 -10.86
CA THR A 23 12.54 5.77 -10.79
C THR A 23 12.11 4.69 -11.77
N PRO A 24 13.04 4.14 -12.58
CA PRO A 24 12.73 3.04 -13.49
C PRO A 24 12.07 1.86 -12.78
N GLY A 25 10.96 1.38 -13.34
CA GLY A 25 10.13 0.35 -12.74
C GLY A 25 9.01 0.90 -11.83
N SER A 26 9.04 2.17 -11.41
CA SER A 26 7.97 2.78 -10.60
C SER A 26 7.19 3.89 -11.32
N HIS A 27 7.62 4.28 -12.50
CA HIS A 27 7.17 5.47 -13.24
C HIS A 27 5.80 5.37 -13.91
N LEU A 28 5.17 4.19 -13.92
CA LEU A 28 3.86 3.96 -14.56
C LEU A 28 2.79 3.49 -13.57
N LYS A 29 3.02 3.65 -12.28
CA LYS A 29 2.02 3.28 -11.28
C LYS A 29 0.92 4.34 -11.18
N ASP A 30 -0.31 3.87 -11.08
CA ASP A 30 -1.48 4.67 -10.75
C ASP A 30 -1.77 4.56 -9.25
N ASN A 31 -1.78 5.66 -8.50
CA ASN A 31 -2.14 5.68 -7.09
C ASN A 31 -3.51 6.33 -6.91
N PHE A 32 -4.38 5.73 -6.10
CA PHE A 32 -5.73 6.20 -5.85
C PHE A 32 -5.97 6.39 -4.37
N SER A 33 -6.52 7.54 -3.96
CA SER A 33 -7.06 7.78 -2.61
C SER A 33 -8.58 7.67 -2.66
N ILE A 34 -9.11 6.57 -2.13
CA ILE A 34 -10.53 6.24 -2.18
C ILE A 34 -11.24 6.81 -0.95
N ILE A 35 -10.76 6.47 0.26
CA ILE A 35 -11.22 7.03 1.53
C ILE A 35 -10.01 7.61 2.25
N GLY A 36 -10.06 8.89 2.56
CA GLY A 36 -8.95 9.61 3.20
C GLY A 36 -7.73 9.80 2.28
N PRO A 37 -6.75 10.58 2.72
CA PRO A 37 -5.56 10.92 1.92
C PRO A 37 -4.59 9.74 1.75
N GLY A 38 -4.65 8.76 2.62
CA GLY A 38 -3.65 7.69 2.67
C GLY A 38 -2.28 8.24 3.07
N VAL A 39 -1.26 7.91 2.27
CA VAL A 39 0.14 8.29 2.50
C VAL A 39 0.74 9.07 1.33
N THR A 40 -0.10 9.68 0.50
CA THR A 40 0.40 10.43 -0.67
C THR A 40 1.28 11.59 -0.25
N GLU A 41 2.35 11.81 -1.00
CA GLU A 41 3.27 12.95 -0.85
C GLU A 41 2.93 14.09 -1.83
N ASN A 42 1.83 13.94 -2.58
CA ASN A 42 1.37 14.94 -3.53
C ASN A 42 0.06 15.58 -3.06
N VAL A 43 0.14 16.87 -2.76
CA VAL A 43 -1.01 17.67 -2.26
C VAL A 43 -2.15 17.83 -3.30
N GLU A 44 -1.88 17.58 -4.57
CA GLU A 44 -2.88 17.66 -5.65
C GLU A 44 -3.65 16.35 -5.87
N GLN A 45 -3.33 15.30 -5.10
CA GLN A 45 -4.03 14.03 -5.26
C GLN A 45 -5.51 14.16 -4.92
N VAL A 46 -6.37 13.67 -5.82
CA VAL A 46 -7.82 13.64 -5.60
C VAL A 46 -8.15 12.60 -4.53
N ILE A 47 -8.82 13.05 -3.46
CA ILE A 47 -9.39 12.19 -2.41
C ILE A 47 -10.89 12.07 -2.70
N ASN A 48 -11.37 10.86 -2.98
CA ASN A 48 -12.76 10.66 -3.43
C ASN A 48 -13.76 10.80 -2.27
N ILE A 49 -13.48 10.20 -1.12
CA ILE A 49 -14.29 10.27 0.09
C ILE A 49 -13.42 10.86 1.19
N GLN A 50 -13.71 12.12 1.56
CA GLN A 50 -12.90 12.89 2.51
C GLN A 50 -13.33 12.74 3.96
N GLU A 51 -14.53 12.20 4.20
CA GLU A 51 -15.07 12.07 5.54
C GLU A 51 -14.27 11.04 6.34
N PRO A 52 -13.82 11.35 7.59
CA PRO A 52 -13.05 10.44 8.42
C PRO A 52 -13.79 9.15 8.75
N HIS A 53 -13.10 8.03 8.72
CA HIS A 53 -13.66 6.70 8.96
C HIS A 53 -12.89 5.90 10.02
N GLY A 54 -11.79 6.43 10.57
CA GLY A 54 -10.87 5.70 11.44
C GLY A 54 -9.91 4.76 10.66
N PHE A 55 -9.94 4.85 9.33
CA PHE A 55 -9.03 4.15 8.41
C PHE A 55 -8.99 4.85 7.06
N ASN A 56 -7.94 4.55 6.29
CA ASN A 56 -7.84 4.99 4.90
C ASN A 56 -7.97 3.77 3.95
N ILE A 57 -8.59 3.99 2.80
CA ILE A 57 -8.57 3.03 1.69
C ILE A 57 -7.95 3.70 0.48
N GLY A 58 -6.88 3.10 -0.01
CA GLY A 58 -6.26 3.44 -1.28
C GLY A 58 -6.30 2.28 -2.27
N ALA A 59 -5.72 2.50 -3.42
CA ALA A 59 -5.44 1.44 -4.38
C ALA A 59 -4.21 1.77 -5.22
N ALA A 60 -3.53 0.74 -5.67
CA ALA A 60 -2.46 0.84 -6.66
C ALA A 60 -2.83 0.07 -7.92
N GLY A 61 -2.73 0.74 -9.06
CA GLY A 61 -2.85 0.14 -10.37
C GLY A 61 -1.48 0.12 -11.07
N GLN A 62 -1.08 -1.03 -11.58
CA GLN A 62 0.27 -1.20 -12.13
C GLN A 62 0.25 -2.02 -13.42
N PRO A 63 0.81 -1.49 -14.52
CA PRO A 63 1.18 -2.31 -15.67
C PRO A 63 2.15 -3.44 -15.28
N PRO A 64 2.36 -4.44 -16.14
CA PRO A 64 3.38 -5.47 -15.93
C PRO A 64 4.76 -4.90 -15.63
N ARG A 65 5.46 -5.49 -14.66
CA ARG A 65 6.82 -5.10 -14.24
C ARG A 65 6.94 -3.72 -13.61
N ILE A 66 5.81 -3.15 -13.20
CA ILE A 66 5.80 -1.92 -12.43
C ILE A 66 5.67 -2.25 -10.95
N LYS A 67 6.45 -1.53 -10.14
CA LYS A 67 6.57 -1.76 -8.70
C LYS A 67 6.29 -0.50 -7.88
N ASN A 68 5.97 -0.69 -6.62
CA ASN A 68 6.07 0.33 -5.58
C ASN A 68 7.32 0.04 -4.75
N SER A 69 8.18 1.04 -4.58
CA SER A 69 9.49 0.88 -3.94
C SER A 69 9.38 0.56 -2.45
N LEU A 70 10.48 0.10 -1.85
CA LEU A 70 10.55 -0.25 -0.42
C LEU A 70 10.26 0.96 0.47
N HIS A 71 9.24 0.81 1.31
CA HIS A 71 8.79 1.83 2.25
C HIS A 71 8.20 1.18 3.51
N SER A 72 8.03 1.96 4.54
CA SER A 72 7.39 1.57 5.79
C SER A 72 6.30 2.56 6.18
N HIS A 73 5.41 2.18 7.07
CA HIS A 73 4.35 3.04 7.62
C HIS A 73 4.30 2.95 9.14
N PHE A 74 3.76 4.00 9.75
CA PHE A 74 3.50 4.08 11.18
C PHE A 74 2.21 3.35 11.59
N THR A 75 1.43 2.91 10.62
CA THR A 75 0.22 2.11 10.80
C THR A 75 0.37 0.77 10.09
N ALA A 76 -0.32 -0.25 10.56
CA ALA A 76 -0.42 -1.51 9.82
C ALA A 76 -1.14 -1.29 8.48
N GLU A 77 -0.71 -2.03 7.47
CA GLU A 77 -1.29 -1.96 6.13
C GLU A 77 -1.77 -3.33 5.69
N VAL A 78 -2.91 -3.35 5.02
CA VAL A 78 -3.46 -4.55 4.41
C VAL A 78 -3.46 -4.37 2.90
N PHE A 79 -2.89 -5.33 2.18
CA PHE A 79 -3.06 -5.44 0.73
C PHE A 79 -4.09 -6.53 0.42
N MET A 80 -5.01 -6.22 -0.47
CA MET A 80 -5.94 -7.18 -1.06
C MET A 80 -5.79 -7.14 -2.58
N ILE A 81 -5.39 -8.26 -3.16
CA ILE A 81 -5.24 -8.37 -4.61
C ILE A 81 -6.63 -8.47 -5.24
N HIS A 82 -6.98 -7.49 -6.05
CA HIS A 82 -8.26 -7.44 -6.76
C HIS A 82 -8.14 -7.98 -8.18
N GLU A 83 -7.07 -7.67 -8.88
CA GLU A 83 -6.78 -8.14 -10.23
C GLU A 83 -5.28 -8.35 -10.42
N GLY A 84 -4.89 -9.44 -11.03
CA GLY A 84 -3.51 -9.73 -11.43
C GLY A 84 -2.73 -10.56 -10.43
N THR A 85 -1.41 -10.54 -10.60
CA THR A 85 -0.47 -11.30 -9.78
C THR A 85 0.63 -10.37 -9.30
N PHE A 86 0.78 -10.30 -8.00
CA PHE A 86 1.76 -9.41 -7.37
C PHE A 86 2.78 -10.19 -6.58
N ASP A 87 4.04 -9.78 -6.69
CA ASP A 87 5.08 -10.15 -5.76
C ASP A 87 5.15 -9.09 -4.67
N ILE A 88 4.90 -9.50 -3.42
CA ILE A 88 5.04 -8.66 -2.25
C ILE A 88 6.40 -8.98 -1.66
N TYR A 89 7.27 -7.97 -1.53
CA TYR A 89 8.61 -8.15 -0.98
C TYR A 89 8.80 -7.27 0.25
N TRP A 90 9.60 -7.75 1.20
CA TRP A 90 9.86 -7.05 2.47
C TRP A 90 11.27 -7.29 2.98
N GLY A 91 11.63 -6.52 4.02
CA GLY A 91 12.99 -6.43 4.55
C GLY A 91 13.70 -5.20 4.00
N LEU A 92 14.83 -4.82 4.59
CA LEU A 92 15.53 -3.57 4.29
C LEU A 92 16.01 -3.48 2.83
N GLN A 93 16.31 -4.62 2.23
CA GLN A 93 16.72 -4.75 0.83
C GLN A 93 15.64 -5.41 -0.05
N GLY A 94 14.49 -5.76 0.52
CA GLY A 94 13.46 -6.53 -0.16
C GLY A 94 13.87 -7.99 -0.37
N GLU A 95 14.64 -8.54 0.55
CA GLU A 95 15.25 -9.87 0.45
C GLU A 95 14.27 -11.03 0.65
N ASN A 96 13.14 -10.78 1.27
CA ASN A 96 12.06 -11.76 1.43
C ASN A 96 10.91 -11.41 0.51
N HIS A 97 10.18 -12.41 0.03
CA HIS A 97 9.06 -12.15 -0.86
C HIS A 97 8.01 -13.27 -0.87
N THR A 98 6.82 -12.96 -1.38
CA THR A 98 5.75 -13.91 -1.63
C THR A 98 4.87 -13.46 -2.78
N THR A 99 4.47 -14.39 -3.63
CA THR A 99 3.53 -14.10 -4.71
C THR A 99 2.09 -14.20 -4.19
N LEU A 100 1.28 -13.18 -4.49
CA LEU A 100 -0.16 -13.13 -4.20
C LEU A 100 -0.95 -13.00 -5.50
N THR A 101 -2.14 -13.61 -5.51
CA THR A 101 -3.08 -13.62 -6.63
C THR A 101 -4.44 -13.08 -6.21
N GLU A 102 -5.38 -12.97 -7.15
CA GLU A 102 -6.73 -12.45 -6.91
C GLU A 102 -7.42 -13.07 -5.69
N GLY A 103 -7.90 -12.23 -4.79
CA GLY A 103 -8.56 -12.60 -3.55
C GLY A 103 -7.60 -12.88 -2.38
N ASP A 104 -6.30 -12.97 -2.61
CA ASP A 104 -5.32 -13.09 -1.54
C ASP A 104 -5.18 -11.77 -0.76
N VAL A 105 -4.93 -11.89 0.53
CA VAL A 105 -4.77 -10.76 1.45
C VAL A 105 -3.51 -10.94 2.27
N VAL A 106 -2.75 -9.88 2.46
CA VAL A 106 -1.64 -9.82 3.42
C VAL A 106 -1.79 -8.62 4.35
N SER A 107 -1.54 -8.84 5.64
CA SER A 107 -1.44 -7.79 6.65
C SER A 107 0.04 -7.54 6.95
N VAL A 108 0.53 -6.39 6.54
CA VAL A 108 1.92 -5.97 6.80
C VAL A 108 1.96 -5.12 8.06
N PRO A 109 2.77 -5.48 9.07
CA PRO A 109 2.87 -4.71 10.30
C PRO A 109 3.57 -3.36 10.10
N THR A 110 3.44 -2.50 11.10
CA THR A 110 4.21 -1.26 11.22
C THR A 110 5.72 -1.54 11.23
N HIS A 111 6.52 -0.55 10.87
CA HIS A 111 7.99 -0.64 10.90
C HIS A 111 8.60 -1.85 10.16
N CYS A 112 7.89 -2.36 9.17
CA CYS A 112 8.38 -3.37 8.24
C CYS A 112 8.52 -2.74 6.85
N PHE A 113 9.73 -2.67 6.31
CA PHE A 113 9.92 -2.25 4.92
C PHE A 113 9.29 -3.26 3.97
N ARG A 114 8.42 -2.77 3.08
CA ARG A 114 7.74 -3.57 2.07
C ARG A 114 7.60 -2.80 0.77
N GLY A 115 7.39 -3.56 -0.27
CA GLY A 115 7.02 -3.08 -1.60
C GLY A 115 6.25 -4.16 -2.34
N PHE A 116 5.82 -3.85 -3.55
CA PHE A 116 5.12 -4.81 -4.38
C PHE A 116 5.36 -4.53 -5.87
N GLU A 117 5.33 -5.58 -6.67
CA GLU A 117 5.51 -5.53 -8.12
C GLU A 117 4.40 -6.33 -8.80
N ASN A 118 3.80 -5.78 -9.84
CA ASN A 118 2.96 -6.58 -10.72
C ASN A 118 3.84 -7.49 -11.59
N ILE A 119 3.89 -8.77 -11.26
CA ILE A 119 4.65 -9.79 -12.01
C ILE A 119 3.81 -10.50 -13.09
N GLY A 120 2.50 -10.20 -13.16
CA GLY A 120 1.60 -10.69 -14.19
C GLY A 120 1.89 -10.08 -15.56
N ASP A 121 1.11 -10.51 -16.56
CA ASP A 121 1.21 -10.09 -17.96
C ASP A 121 0.17 -8.99 -18.34
N LYS A 122 -0.70 -8.62 -17.42
CA LYS A 122 -1.76 -7.63 -17.57
C LYS A 122 -1.66 -6.55 -16.50
N TYR A 123 -2.44 -5.48 -16.67
CA TYR A 123 -2.61 -4.47 -15.64
C TYR A 123 -3.15 -5.11 -14.37
N GLY A 124 -2.45 -4.93 -13.26
CA GLY A 124 -2.84 -5.40 -11.95
C GLY A 124 -3.42 -4.28 -11.10
N PHE A 125 -4.29 -4.64 -10.16
CA PHE A 125 -4.94 -3.71 -9.25
C PHE A 125 -5.05 -4.33 -7.86
N LEU A 126 -4.55 -3.64 -6.85
CA LEU A 126 -4.69 -4.03 -5.45
C LEU A 126 -5.27 -2.88 -4.63
N PHE A 127 -6.07 -3.23 -3.62
CA PHE A 127 -6.51 -2.29 -2.60
C PHE A 127 -5.53 -2.27 -1.44
N THR A 128 -5.37 -1.09 -0.84
CA THR A 128 -4.63 -0.88 0.41
C THR A 128 -5.58 -0.37 1.49
N VAL A 129 -5.44 -0.86 2.71
CA VAL A 129 -6.13 -0.33 3.89
C VAL A 129 -5.09 0.03 4.92
N LEU A 130 -5.14 1.26 5.40
CA LEU A 130 -4.24 1.80 6.44
C LEU A 130 -5.06 2.19 7.66
N GLY A 131 -4.59 1.86 8.85
CA GLY A 131 -5.25 2.23 10.10
C GLY A 131 -5.19 3.73 10.37
N GLY A 132 -6.22 4.25 11.08
CA GLY A 132 -6.31 5.67 11.46
C GLY A 132 -6.72 6.59 10.32
N ASP A 133 -7.21 7.78 10.67
CA ASP A 133 -7.48 8.86 9.71
C ASP A 133 -6.19 9.62 9.36
N ASP A 134 -5.27 9.75 10.32
CA ASP A 134 -3.89 10.17 10.11
C ASP A 134 -2.98 8.94 10.11
N THR A 135 -2.35 8.68 9.00
CA THR A 135 -1.46 7.52 8.80
C THR A 135 -0.01 7.80 9.19
N GLY A 136 0.34 9.07 9.50
CA GLY A 136 1.71 9.50 9.76
C GLY A 136 2.60 9.58 8.52
N GLY A 137 2.09 9.21 7.33
CA GLY A 137 2.83 9.28 6.08
C GLY A 137 3.59 8.00 5.70
N VAL A 138 4.63 8.17 4.89
CA VAL A 138 5.46 7.09 4.36
C VAL A 138 6.93 7.31 4.72
N GLU A 139 7.60 6.24 5.12
CA GLU A 139 9.05 6.22 5.35
C GLU A 139 9.70 5.38 4.25
N TRP A 140 10.51 6.01 3.41
CA TRP A 140 11.20 5.32 2.33
C TRP A 140 12.51 4.70 2.81
N ALA A 141 12.82 3.52 2.30
CA ALA A 141 14.15 2.94 2.49
C ALA A 141 15.22 3.87 1.90
N PRO A 142 16.42 3.98 2.52
CA PRO A 142 17.47 4.94 2.10
C PRO A 142 17.81 4.89 0.62
N GLN A 143 17.88 3.71 0.03
CA GLN A 143 18.20 3.53 -1.39
C GLN A 143 17.13 4.09 -2.33
N VAL A 144 15.89 4.30 -1.86
CA VAL A 144 14.83 4.90 -2.67
C VAL A 144 15.06 6.40 -2.86
N PHE A 145 15.51 7.11 -1.82
CA PHE A 145 15.90 8.52 -1.92
C PHE A 145 17.05 8.71 -2.92
N GLU A 146 18.07 7.84 -2.83
CA GLU A 146 19.20 7.89 -3.77
C GLU A 146 18.77 7.68 -5.22
N ALA A 147 17.88 6.71 -5.44
CA ALA A 147 17.34 6.44 -6.77
C ALA A 147 16.49 7.61 -7.28
N ALA A 148 15.63 8.16 -6.44
CA ALA A 148 14.79 9.31 -6.79
C ALA A 148 15.63 10.54 -7.18
N GLU A 149 16.65 10.87 -6.41
CA GLU A 149 17.52 12.02 -6.67
C GLU A 149 18.27 11.88 -8.01
N LYS A 150 18.74 10.67 -8.35
CA LYS A 150 19.35 10.38 -9.67
C LYS A 150 18.38 10.62 -10.83
N HIS A 151 17.08 10.59 -10.57
CA HIS A 151 16.03 10.82 -11.56
C HIS A 151 15.31 12.17 -11.39
N GLY A 152 15.91 13.10 -10.61
CA GLY A 152 15.47 14.47 -10.48
C GLY A 152 14.32 14.69 -9.50
N LEU A 153 14.00 13.73 -8.64
CA LEU A 153 13.00 13.92 -7.59
C LEU A 153 13.65 14.03 -6.21
N VAL A 154 13.17 14.99 -5.43
CA VAL A 154 13.52 15.17 -4.03
C VAL A 154 12.24 15.33 -3.19
N LEU A 155 12.28 14.94 -1.93
CA LEU A 155 11.18 15.15 -0.98
C LEU A 155 11.52 16.35 -0.09
N LEU A 156 10.64 17.33 -0.08
CA LEU A 156 10.76 18.56 0.71
C LEU A 156 9.72 18.57 1.83
N GLU A 157 10.12 18.98 3.03
CA GLU A 157 9.23 19.03 4.19
C GLU A 157 8.01 19.94 3.94
N GLU A 158 8.19 21.05 3.23
CA GLU A 158 7.16 22.05 3.02
C GLU A 158 6.35 21.85 1.73
N HIS A 159 6.87 21.04 0.78
CA HIS A 159 6.31 20.97 -0.58
C HIS A 159 6.02 19.54 -1.07
N GLY A 160 6.34 18.51 -0.28
CA GLY A 160 6.21 17.12 -0.71
C GLY A 160 7.19 16.79 -1.84
N VAL A 161 6.77 15.98 -2.80
CA VAL A 161 7.60 15.59 -3.96
C VAL A 161 7.87 16.78 -4.85
N TRP A 162 9.16 17.06 -5.10
CA TRP A 162 9.62 18.17 -5.93
C TRP A 162 10.46 17.66 -7.11
N ASP A 163 10.08 18.11 -8.30
CA ASP A 163 10.77 17.73 -9.55
C ASP A 163 11.83 18.78 -9.92
N THR A 164 13.08 18.47 -9.62
CA THR A 164 14.25 19.36 -9.90
C THR A 164 14.56 19.48 -11.39
N ASN A 165 14.01 18.60 -12.23
CA ASN A 165 14.14 18.73 -13.68
C ASN A 165 13.22 19.84 -14.23
N LYS A 166 12.13 20.17 -13.50
CA LYS A 166 11.19 21.22 -13.88
C LYS A 166 11.55 22.58 -13.32
N ALA A 167 11.97 22.60 -12.05
CA ALA A 167 12.32 23.84 -11.36
C ALA A 167 13.36 23.60 -10.26
N PRO A 168 14.25 24.58 -9.99
CA PRO A 168 15.13 24.50 -8.82
C PRO A 168 14.30 24.42 -7.52
N THR A 169 14.83 23.80 -6.49
CA THR A 169 14.16 23.77 -5.18
C THR A 169 13.93 25.20 -4.67
N PRO A 170 12.75 25.49 -4.09
CA PRO A 170 12.45 26.80 -3.54
C PRO A 170 13.49 27.23 -2.49
N GLU A 171 13.82 28.50 -2.45
CA GLU A 171 14.78 29.04 -1.49
C GLU A 171 14.26 28.82 -0.04
N GLY A 172 15.14 28.33 0.84
CA GLY A 172 14.81 28.06 2.23
C GLY A 172 14.07 26.73 2.48
N SER A 173 13.69 25.98 1.43
CA SER A 173 13.06 24.69 1.62
C SER A 173 14.04 23.63 2.19
N ARG A 174 13.51 22.75 3.03
CA ARG A 174 14.28 21.69 3.67
C ARG A 174 13.95 20.35 3.04
N ARG A 175 14.99 19.54 2.82
CA ARG A 175 14.81 18.15 2.41
C ARG A 175 14.37 17.31 3.61
N VAL A 176 13.45 16.39 3.37
CA VAL A 176 13.10 15.36 4.37
C VAL A 176 14.36 14.56 4.70
N ARG A 177 14.56 14.31 5.99
CA ARG A 177 15.72 13.54 6.48
C ARG A 177 15.65 12.10 5.95
N VAL A 178 16.70 11.69 5.29
CA VAL A 178 16.90 10.29 4.93
C VAL A 178 17.32 9.53 6.19
N MET A 179 16.64 8.41 6.44
CA MET A 179 16.97 7.48 7.51
C MET A 179 18.42 6.99 7.37
N SER A 180 19.16 6.95 8.46
CA SER A 180 20.49 6.34 8.48
C SER A 180 20.41 4.80 8.43
N ALA A 181 21.51 4.15 8.06
CA ALA A 181 21.59 2.69 8.14
C ALA A 181 21.42 2.18 9.59
N GLU A 182 21.83 2.98 10.58
CA GLU A 182 21.66 2.67 12.00
C GLU A 182 20.18 2.76 12.40
N ASP A 183 19.48 3.82 11.99
CA ASP A 183 18.03 3.95 12.22
C ASP A 183 17.27 2.79 11.54
N ALA A 184 17.62 2.45 10.30
CA ALA A 184 16.99 1.37 9.54
C ALA A 184 17.18 -0.02 10.17
N ALA A 185 18.27 -0.23 10.93
CA ALA A 185 18.51 -1.50 11.63
C ALA A 185 17.49 -1.80 12.75
N PHE A 186 16.73 -0.79 13.20
CA PHE A 186 15.65 -0.98 14.18
C PHE A 186 14.33 -1.44 13.56
N TYR A 187 14.24 -1.49 12.23
CA TYR A 187 13.02 -1.94 11.56
C TYR A 187 12.93 -3.46 11.59
N ASP A 188 11.72 -3.93 11.80
CA ASP A 188 11.44 -5.37 11.89
C ASP A 188 11.67 -6.06 10.54
N ASN A 189 12.47 -7.13 10.58
CA ASN A 189 12.70 -7.99 9.43
C ASN A 189 12.05 -9.36 9.69
N PHE A 190 10.81 -9.53 9.23
CA PHE A 190 10.05 -10.77 9.38
C PHE A 190 10.61 -11.85 8.45
N THR A 191 10.78 -13.06 8.97
CA THR A 191 11.05 -14.23 8.13
C THR A 191 9.81 -14.56 7.27
N GLU A 192 10.02 -15.29 6.18
CA GLU A 192 8.89 -15.78 5.34
C GLU A 192 7.87 -16.60 6.16
N LYS A 193 8.32 -17.36 7.16
CA LYS A 193 7.45 -18.12 8.05
C LYS A 193 6.59 -17.22 8.94
N GLU A 194 7.13 -16.12 9.44
CA GLU A 194 6.39 -15.15 10.26
C GLU A 194 5.41 -14.36 9.42
N MET A 195 5.83 -13.86 8.27
CA MET A 195 4.96 -13.16 7.34
C MET A 195 3.87 -14.09 6.77
N GLY A 196 4.18 -15.36 6.55
CA GLY A 196 3.21 -16.37 6.10
C GLY A 196 2.00 -16.52 7.03
N LYS A 197 2.13 -16.24 8.33
CA LYS A 197 1.01 -16.22 9.28
C LYS A 197 0.09 -15.00 9.11
N ARG A 198 0.52 -14.00 8.35
CA ARG A 198 -0.20 -12.76 8.05
C ARG A 198 -0.79 -12.75 6.64
N ILE A 199 -0.77 -13.90 5.96
CA ILE A 199 -1.28 -14.08 4.61
C ILE A 199 -2.50 -14.99 4.64
N SER A 200 -3.59 -14.51 4.08
CA SER A 200 -4.79 -15.29 3.79
C SER A 200 -4.84 -15.59 2.30
N ARG A 201 -4.73 -16.86 1.95
CA ARG A 201 -4.88 -17.32 0.56
C ARG A 201 -6.35 -17.54 0.22
N SER A 202 -6.78 -17.01 -0.91
CA SER A 202 -8.17 -17.13 -1.37
C SER A 202 -8.61 -18.59 -1.51
N GLU A 203 -7.72 -19.48 -1.95
CA GLU A 203 -7.95 -20.92 -2.08
C GLU A 203 -8.17 -21.62 -0.73
N ASN A 204 -7.63 -21.06 0.37
CA ASN A 204 -7.71 -21.62 1.72
C ASN A 204 -8.81 -20.97 2.57
N MET A 205 -9.55 -20.03 2.01
CA MET A 205 -10.63 -19.37 2.73
C MET A 205 -11.79 -20.32 2.97
N VAL A 206 -12.11 -20.58 4.23
CA VAL A 206 -13.22 -21.44 4.66
C VAL A 206 -14.43 -20.59 4.98
N SER A 207 -15.61 -21.03 4.53
CA SER A 207 -16.86 -20.39 4.92
C SER A 207 -17.15 -20.66 6.39
N PHE A 208 -17.55 -19.63 7.12
CA PHE A 208 -17.96 -19.76 8.51
C PHE A 208 -19.28 -20.54 8.59
N GLU A 209 -19.25 -21.73 9.19
CA GLU A 209 -20.45 -22.53 9.46
C GLU A 209 -21.27 -21.90 10.60
N GLY A 210 -22.59 -21.99 10.50
CA GLY A 210 -23.50 -21.42 11.50
C GLY A 210 -23.82 -19.94 11.32
N ASN A 211 -23.45 -19.34 10.19
CA ASN A 211 -23.87 -17.99 9.84
C ASN A 211 -25.40 -17.96 9.64
N PRO A 212 -26.17 -17.12 10.40
CA PRO A 212 -27.62 -16.99 10.24
C PRO A 212 -28.05 -16.58 8.82
N MET A 213 -27.16 -16.01 8.03
CA MET A 213 -27.42 -15.60 6.64
C MET A 213 -27.26 -16.73 5.62
N GLN A 214 -26.79 -17.92 6.03
CA GLN A 214 -26.65 -19.08 5.12
C GLN A 214 -27.96 -19.66 4.64
N SER A 215 -29.05 -19.42 5.38
CA SER A 215 -30.38 -19.96 5.11
C SER A 215 -31.40 -18.92 4.65
N GLY A 216 -30.99 -17.75 4.27
CA GLY A 216 -31.85 -16.64 3.91
C GLY A 216 -32.48 -16.74 2.52
N GLU A 217 -33.54 -15.99 2.31
CA GLU A 217 -34.33 -15.84 1.07
C GLU A 217 -33.48 -15.48 -0.18
N TYR A 218 -32.24 -15.00 0.04
CA TYR A 218 -31.33 -14.53 -1.00
C TYR A 218 -30.24 -15.56 -1.39
N GLY A 219 -30.35 -16.81 -0.97
CA GLY A 219 -29.37 -17.87 -1.24
C GLY A 219 -28.20 -17.91 -0.23
N PRO A 220 -27.27 -18.86 -0.39
CA PRO A 220 -26.22 -19.06 0.60
C PRO A 220 -25.20 -17.92 0.56
N ILE A 221 -25.23 -17.06 1.55
CA ILE A 221 -24.18 -16.05 1.79
C ILE A 221 -23.01 -16.74 2.51
N ARG A 222 -21.85 -16.74 1.90
CA ARG A 222 -20.60 -17.21 2.53
C ARG A 222 -19.95 -16.05 3.26
N LEU A 223 -19.71 -16.22 4.56
CA LEU A 223 -18.95 -15.28 5.38
C LEU A 223 -17.58 -15.86 5.68
N GLN A 224 -16.54 -15.08 5.41
CA GLN A 224 -15.15 -15.46 5.68
C GLN A 224 -14.48 -14.34 6.48
N ARG A 225 -13.87 -14.71 7.61
CA ARG A 225 -13.10 -13.77 8.43
C ARG A 225 -11.65 -13.87 8.03
N ILE A 226 -11.08 -12.80 7.54
CA ILE A 226 -9.70 -12.75 7.06
C ILE A 226 -8.76 -12.30 8.18
N ILE A 227 -9.05 -11.17 8.79
CA ILE A 227 -8.27 -10.59 9.90
C ILE A 227 -9.20 -10.38 11.11
N GLY A 228 -8.71 -10.60 12.32
CA GLY A 228 -9.47 -10.32 13.53
C GLY A 228 -9.15 -11.22 14.71
N LEU A 229 -10.19 -11.69 15.41
CA LEU A 229 -10.08 -12.51 16.61
C LEU A 229 -9.42 -13.89 16.34
N GLN A 230 -9.19 -14.69 17.40
CA GLN A 230 -8.43 -15.95 17.34
C GLN A 230 -8.94 -16.99 16.33
N ASP A 231 -10.20 -16.93 15.95
CA ASP A 231 -10.85 -17.79 14.95
C ASP A 231 -10.73 -17.24 13.51
N SER A 232 -10.02 -16.16 13.29
CA SER A 232 -9.76 -15.60 11.98
C SER A 232 -8.56 -16.26 11.30
N ILE A 233 -8.48 -16.17 9.97
CA ILE A 233 -7.34 -16.71 9.19
C ILE A 233 -6.03 -16.03 9.60
N ILE A 234 -6.09 -14.73 9.86
CA ILE A 234 -4.98 -13.96 10.45
C ILE A 234 -5.40 -13.57 11.87
N PRO A 235 -4.93 -14.30 12.90
CA PRO A 235 -5.29 -13.99 14.29
C PRO A 235 -4.59 -12.72 14.77
N GLY A 236 -5.34 -11.87 15.46
CA GLY A 236 -4.81 -10.70 16.12
C GLY A 236 -4.25 -9.68 15.14
N GLY A 237 -5.06 -8.77 14.68
CA GLY A 237 -4.55 -7.53 14.11
C GLY A 237 -3.97 -6.68 15.26
N ASP A 238 -2.73 -6.26 15.15
CA ASP A 238 -2.15 -5.23 16.01
C ASP A 238 -2.80 -3.87 15.73
#